data_f05636ab5d3a124f2814845b817fe29a
#
_entry.id   f05636ab5d3a124f2814845b817fe29a
#
_cell.length_a   1.000
_cell.length_b   1.000
_cell.length_c   1.000
_cell.angle_alpha   90.00
_cell.angle_beta   90.00
_cell.angle_gamma   90.00
#
_symmetry.space_group_name_H-M   'P 1'
#
loop_
_entity.id
_entity.type
_entity.pdbx_description
1 polymer ?
#
loop_
_entity_poly.entity_id
_entity_poly.type
_entity_poly.pdbx_seq_one_letter_code
_entity_poly.pdbx_strand_id
1 'polypeptide(L)'
;MSSAKPVVVVTGISGNLGSRLLPLLKDYSVIGVDVAPPRTDLPLRFEQMDLGQEACTRVLFELLRDIKPVAVIHLAFVLDQVRSGVLDAERMWQVNVAGTARVMEAITESNRIADECIKHFIFPSSVAAYGPNLPAPVSEDSPLDGHTLPYAVHKKQSDEVVQQRAPALRGCSAYILRPPIFAGPTVENYMMGAFRGTPNGVSARAEKMRLAGKRLPCLLPRGQRYLDNKIQFVHIDDMARLIAHILHREPETQRLTVLNVAGSGDPLTFAQCIEIAHAKLYQVPGQWSMQLILKLLWMWKISSIPPEAVPYMTSEYIMKTDRLRTFLGPEYRHVIHYSVTEAFADSFETLAASAQTAAGS
;
A
#
# COMPACT_ATOMS: atom_id res chain seq x y z
N MET A 1 39.70 -4.29 1.97
CA MET A 1 38.88 -4.46 0.76
C MET A 1 37.42 -4.28 1.19
N SER A 2 36.74 -3.22 0.71
CA SER A 2 35.30 -3.07 0.98
C SER A 2 34.60 -4.21 0.27
N SER A 3 33.94 -5.10 1.03
CA SER A 3 33.11 -6.13 0.40
C SER A 3 32.01 -5.44 -0.39
N ALA A 4 31.69 -5.94 -1.59
CA ALA A 4 30.58 -5.42 -2.38
C ALA A 4 29.27 -5.52 -1.55
N LYS A 5 28.46 -4.46 -1.57
CA LYS A 5 27.18 -4.46 -0.88
C LYS A 5 26.27 -5.56 -1.43
N PRO A 6 25.50 -6.26 -0.58
CA PRO A 6 24.50 -7.20 -1.05
C PRO A 6 23.45 -6.48 -1.91
N VAL A 7 22.93 -7.18 -2.90
CA VAL A 7 21.98 -6.61 -3.85
C VAL A 7 20.55 -6.90 -3.42
N VAL A 8 19.67 -5.91 -3.51
CA VAL A 8 18.22 -6.07 -3.37
C VAL A 8 17.51 -5.58 -4.63
N VAL A 9 16.47 -6.31 -5.04
CA VAL A 9 15.59 -5.92 -6.15
C VAL A 9 14.28 -5.39 -5.58
N VAL A 10 13.85 -4.19 -6.03
CA VAL A 10 12.62 -3.55 -5.60
C VAL A 10 11.75 -3.27 -6.82
N THR A 11 10.65 -4.00 -6.97
CA THR A 11 9.65 -3.70 -8.01
C THR A 11 8.69 -2.62 -7.52
N GLY A 12 8.21 -1.75 -8.39
CA GLY A 12 7.38 -0.62 -7.98
C GLY A 12 8.18 0.48 -7.25
N ILE A 13 9.48 0.59 -7.52
CA ILE A 13 10.41 1.52 -6.84
C ILE A 13 9.99 2.98 -7.00
N SER A 14 9.34 3.33 -8.10
CA SER A 14 8.90 4.69 -8.40
C SER A 14 7.63 5.11 -7.65
N GLY A 15 7.01 4.16 -6.94
CA GLY A 15 5.86 4.41 -6.08
C GLY A 15 6.21 5.13 -4.78
N ASN A 16 5.17 5.57 -4.05
CA ASN A 16 5.35 6.31 -2.80
C ASN A 16 6.10 5.49 -1.74
N LEU A 17 5.76 4.21 -1.53
CA LEU A 17 6.47 3.37 -0.58
C LEU A 17 7.92 3.08 -1.03
N GLY A 18 8.16 2.90 -2.33
CA GLY A 18 9.50 2.72 -2.88
C GLY A 18 10.41 3.91 -2.62
N SER A 19 9.90 5.13 -2.80
CA SER A 19 10.64 6.37 -2.52
C SER A 19 10.98 6.55 -1.04
N ARG A 20 10.13 6.05 -0.12
CA ARG A 20 10.37 6.06 1.33
C ARG A 20 11.32 4.96 1.79
N LEU A 21 11.30 3.84 1.09
CA LEU A 21 12.16 2.70 1.38
C LEU A 21 13.62 2.94 0.94
N LEU A 22 13.83 3.52 -0.25
CA LEU A 22 15.15 3.68 -0.86
C LEU A 22 16.21 4.33 0.07
N PRO A 23 15.91 5.41 0.82
CA PRO A 23 16.88 5.99 1.77
C PRO A 23 17.29 5.07 2.91
N LEU A 24 16.47 4.05 3.23
CA LEU A 24 16.72 3.08 4.30
C LEU A 24 17.60 1.90 3.84
N LEU A 25 17.83 1.76 2.53
CA LEU A 25 18.59 0.64 1.93
C LEU A 25 20.08 0.99 1.71
N LYS A 26 20.68 1.83 2.56
CA LYS A 26 22.07 2.31 2.39
C LYS A 26 23.11 1.20 2.40
N ASP A 27 22.82 0.09 3.07
CA ASP A 27 23.73 -1.05 3.20
C ASP A 27 23.64 -2.01 2.01
N TYR A 28 22.74 -1.73 1.07
CA TYR A 28 22.47 -2.55 -0.11
C TYR A 28 22.78 -1.79 -1.41
N SER A 29 23.10 -2.55 -2.45
CA SER A 29 23.02 -2.08 -3.83
C SER A 29 21.59 -2.31 -4.33
N VAL A 30 20.88 -1.23 -4.68
CA VAL A 30 19.47 -1.31 -5.06
C VAL A 30 19.30 -1.39 -6.56
N ILE A 31 18.52 -2.37 -7.02
CA ILE A 31 18.02 -2.44 -8.39
C ILE A 31 16.53 -2.18 -8.36
N GLY A 32 16.11 -1.07 -8.91
CA GLY A 32 14.72 -0.69 -9.04
C GLY A 32 14.12 -1.21 -10.35
N VAL A 33 12.96 -1.84 -10.26
CA VAL A 33 12.18 -2.31 -11.42
C VAL A 33 10.84 -1.58 -11.43
N ASP A 34 10.53 -0.88 -12.53
CA ASP A 34 9.26 -0.17 -12.69
C ASP A 34 9.01 0.15 -14.17
N VAL A 35 7.82 0.64 -14.51
CA VAL A 35 7.46 1.13 -15.85
C VAL A 35 8.09 2.48 -16.18
N ALA A 36 8.42 3.27 -15.17
CA ALA A 36 9.08 4.57 -15.29
C ALA A 36 10.12 4.75 -14.17
N PRO A 37 11.22 5.50 -14.41
CA PRO A 37 12.25 5.72 -13.41
C PRO A 37 11.73 6.54 -12.22
N PRO A 38 12.22 6.28 -10.99
CA PRO A 38 11.88 7.08 -9.83
C PRO A 38 12.51 8.48 -9.91
N ARG A 39 11.85 9.45 -9.29
CA ARG A 39 12.39 10.82 -9.13
C ARG A 39 13.25 10.86 -7.88
N THR A 40 14.53 10.59 -8.02
CA THR A 40 15.48 10.55 -6.90
C THR A 40 16.90 10.83 -7.38
N ASP A 41 17.70 11.45 -6.51
CA ASP A 41 19.15 11.62 -6.69
C ASP A 41 19.95 10.50 -5.99
N LEU A 42 19.27 9.58 -5.31
CA LEU A 42 19.92 8.46 -4.65
C LEU A 42 20.40 7.43 -5.68
N PRO A 43 21.59 6.85 -5.48
CA PRO A 43 22.16 5.90 -6.43
C PRO A 43 21.34 4.60 -6.44
N LEU A 44 20.84 4.24 -7.62
CA LEU A 44 20.25 2.92 -7.90
C LEU A 44 20.49 2.56 -9.36
N ARG A 45 20.54 1.26 -9.64
CA ARG A 45 20.40 0.75 -10.99
C ARG A 45 18.90 0.62 -11.30
N PHE A 46 18.45 1.13 -12.43
CA PHE A 46 17.05 1.07 -12.84
C PHE A 46 16.88 0.17 -14.07
N GLU A 47 15.90 -0.74 -13.96
CA GLU A 47 15.47 -1.62 -15.04
C GLU A 47 14.01 -1.30 -15.39
N GLN A 48 13.77 -0.79 -16.58
CA GLN A 48 12.43 -0.52 -17.04
C GLN A 48 11.73 -1.83 -17.42
N MET A 49 10.68 -2.18 -16.70
CA MET A 49 9.96 -3.43 -16.93
C MET A 49 8.49 -3.30 -16.55
N ASP A 50 7.62 -3.82 -17.42
CA ASP A 50 6.19 -3.90 -17.18
C ASP A 50 5.81 -5.33 -16.76
N LEU A 51 5.56 -5.52 -15.47
CA LEU A 51 5.20 -6.84 -14.89
C LEU A 51 3.84 -7.38 -15.39
N GLY A 52 3.03 -6.54 -16.01
CA GLY A 52 1.79 -6.97 -16.66
C GLY A 52 1.99 -7.65 -18.01
N GLN A 53 3.21 -7.70 -18.53
CA GLN A 53 3.56 -8.36 -19.78
C GLN A 53 4.09 -9.78 -19.49
N GLU A 54 3.63 -10.78 -20.25
CA GLU A 54 4.08 -12.18 -20.06
C GLU A 54 5.59 -12.34 -20.26
N ALA A 55 6.13 -11.66 -21.27
CA ALA A 55 7.56 -11.68 -21.58
C ALA A 55 8.46 -11.23 -20.41
N CYS A 56 7.93 -10.47 -19.43
CA CYS A 56 8.71 -10.01 -18.29
C CYS A 56 9.20 -11.15 -17.39
N THR A 57 8.51 -12.29 -17.36
CA THR A 57 8.88 -13.45 -16.52
C THR A 57 10.30 -13.91 -16.84
N ARG A 58 10.60 -14.08 -18.14
CA ARG A 58 11.93 -14.49 -18.59
C ARG A 58 12.98 -13.42 -18.30
N VAL A 59 12.69 -12.17 -18.61
CA VAL A 59 13.63 -11.06 -18.40
C VAL A 59 13.95 -10.90 -16.91
N LEU A 60 12.93 -11.00 -16.05
CA LEU A 60 13.12 -10.92 -14.59
C LEU A 60 13.91 -12.11 -14.06
N PHE A 61 13.63 -13.33 -14.55
CA PHE A 61 14.41 -14.51 -14.19
C PHE A 61 15.89 -14.36 -14.57
N GLU A 62 16.19 -13.95 -15.81
CA GLU A 62 17.57 -13.70 -16.27
C GLU A 62 18.26 -12.65 -15.39
N LEU A 63 17.58 -11.55 -15.06
CA LEU A 63 18.06 -10.51 -14.17
C LEU A 63 18.41 -11.08 -12.79
N LEU A 64 17.48 -11.81 -12.15
CA LEU A 64 17.69 -12.38 -10.81
C LEU A 64 18.83 -13.41 -10.79
N ARG A 65 18.90 -14.27 -11.80
CA ARG A 65 19.97 -15.27 -11.96
C ARG A 65 21.35 -14.63 -12.06
N ASP A 66 21.47 -13.57 -12.86
CA ASP A 66 22.76 -12.94 -13.15
C ASP A 66 23.24 -12.07 -11.96
N ILE A 67 22.32 -11.42 -11.27
CA ILE A 67 22.63 -10.51 -10.16
C ILE A 67 22.75 -11.23 -8.81
N LYS A 68 22.01 -12.33 -8.64
CA LYS A 68 21.93 -13.10 -7.38
C LYS A 68 21.59 -12.19 -6.16
N PRO A 69 20.45 -11.48 -6.17
CA PRO A 69 20.10 -10.60 -5.08
C PRO A 69 19.80 -11.40 -3.80
N VAL A 70 20.00 -10.77 -2.63
CA VAL A 70 19.66 -11.38 -1.33
C VAL A 70 18.17 -11.26 -1.03
N ALA A 71 17.48 -10.31 -1.64
CA ALA A 71 16.04 -10.12 -1.43
C ALA A 71 15.34 -9.54 -2.66
N VAL A 72 14.04 -9.85 -2.78
CA VAL A 72 13.11 -9.22 -3.70
C VAL A 72 11.96 -8.60 -2.90
N ILE A 73 11.75 -7.28 -3.08
CA ILE A 73 10.68 -6.51 -2.46
C ILE A 73 9.69 -6.15 -3.56
N HIS A 74 8.47 -6.69 -3.49
CA HIS A 74 7.48 -6.57 -4.55
C HIS A 74 6.44 -5.50 -4.21
N LEU A 75 6.70 -4.23 -4.59
CA LEU A 75 5.81 -3.10 -4.35
C LEU A 75 4.97 -2.73 -5.57
N ALA A 76 5.29 -3.25 -6.76
CA ALA A 76 4.56 -2.95 -7.99
C ALA A 76 3.10 -3.40 -7.89
N PHE A 77 2.18 -2.44 -7.86
CA PHE A 77 0.75 -2.70 -7.76
C PHE A 77 -0.05 -1.46 -8.20
N VAL A 78 -1.03 -1.65 -9.07
CA VAL A 78 -1.94 -0.58 -9.50
C VAL A 78 -3.03 -0.42 -8.45
N LEU A 79 -3.09 0.74 -7.80
CA LEU A 79 -4.02 1.07 -6.71
C LEU A 79 -5.25 1.81 -7.22
N ASP A 80 -5.03 2.78 -8.11
CA ASP A 80 -6.04 3.75 -8.57
C ASP A 80 -6.06 3.75 -10.10
N GLN A 81 -7.16 3.29 -10.67
CA GLN A 81 -7.34 3.17 -12.11
C GLN A 81 -7.28 4.53 -12.82
N VAL A 82 -7.89 5.55 -12.22
CA VAL A 82 -7.99 6.88 -12.84
C VAL A 82 -6.62 7.56 -12.87
N ARG A 83 -5.86 7.49 -11.78
CA ARG A 83 -4.55 8.15 -11.64
C ARG A 83 -3.44 7.42 -12.36
N SER A 84 -3.48 6.10 -12.36
CA SER A 84 -2.50 5.29 -13.09
C SER A 84 -2.73 5.27 -14.60
N GLY A 85 -3.92 5.68 -15.05
CA GLY A 85 -4.32 5.57 -16.45
C GLY A 85 -4.65 4.13 -16.90
N VAL A 86 -4.60 3.15 -15.99
CA VAL A 86 -4.94 1.75 -16.24
C VAL A 86 -6.42 1.55 -15.97
N LEU A 87 -7.27 2.00 -16.89
CA LEU A 87 -8.73 1.91 -16.76
C LEU A 87 -9.28 0.53 -17.08
N ASP A 88 -8.53 -0.29 -17.80
CA ASP A 88 -8.89 -1.66 -18.14
C ASP A 88 -8.67 -2.59 -16.95
N ALA A 89 -9.74 -3.27 -16.52
CA ALA A 89 -9.72 -4.20 -15.40
C ALA A 89 -8.80 -5.41 -15.65
N GLU A 90 -8.79 -5.93 -16.90
CA GLU A 90 -7.91 -7.03 -17.28
C GLU A 90 -6.43 -6.61 -17.19
N ARG A 91 -6.11 -5.42 -17.68
CA ARG A 91 -4.76 -4.88 -17.59
C ARG A 91 -4.31 -4.68 -16.14
N MET A 92 -5.22 -4.21 -15.28
CA MET A 92 -4.95 -4.07 -13.85
C MET A 92 -4.70 -5.43 -13.20
N TRP A 93 -5.46 -6.45 -13.58
CA TRP A 93 -5.26 -7.83 -13.10
C TRP A 93 -3.93 -8.41 -13.56
N GLN A 94 -3.55 -8.18 -14.83
CA GLN A 94 -2.28 -8.62 -15.39
C GLN A 94 -1.07 -8.04 -14.65
N VAL A 95 -1.13 -6.78 -14.21
CA VAL A 95 -0.08 -6.17 -13.40
C VAL A 95 -0.10 -6.70 -11.97
N ASN A 96 -1.27 -6.72 -11.34
CA ASN A 96 -1.39 -6.95 -9.91
C ASN A 96 -1.28 -8.43 -9.54
N VAL A 97 -2.06 -9.28 -10.19
CA VAL A 97 -2.17 -10.70 -9.82
C VAL A 97 -1.19 -11.55 -10.62
N ALA A 98 -1.27 -11.48 -11.94
CA ALA A 98 -0.35 -12.23 -12.78
C ALA A 98 1.09 -11.74 -12.61
N GLY A 99 1.32 -10.43 -12.43
CA GLY A 99 2.63 -9.86 -12.14
C GLY A 99 3.24 -10.41 -10.85
N THR A 100 2.45 -10.50 -9.77
CA THR A 100 2.88 -11.13 -8.51
C THR A 100 3.28 -12.61 -8.74
N ALA A 101 2.48 -13.36 -9.50
CA ALA A 101 2.77 -14.74 -9.82
C ALA A 101 4.08 -14.88 -10.62
N ARG A 102 4.32 -14.00 -11.61
CA ARG A 102 5.55 -13.96 -12.42
C ARG A 102 6.80 -13.66 -11.59
N VAL A 103 6.69 -12.71 -10.65
CA VAL A 103 7.80 -12.40 -9.74
C VAL A 103 8.17 -13.62 -8.90
N MET A 104 7.19 -14.31 -8.32
CA MET A 104 7.44 -15.51 -7.52
C MET A 104 8.00 -16.66 -8.35
N GLU A 105 7.54 -16.82 -9.59
CA GLU A 105 8.09 -17.83 -10.52
C GLU A 105 9.56 -17.54 -10.83
N ALA A 106 9.90 -16.29 -11.16
CA ALA A 106 11.29 -15.90 -11.42
C ALA A 106 12.20 -16.14 -10.21
N ILE A 107 11.72 -15.89 -8.97
CA ILE A 107 12.46 -16.18 -7.73
C ILE A 107 12.65 -17.70 -7.56
N THR A 108 11.59 -18.48 -7.75
CA THR A 108 11.63 -19.95 -7.61
C THR A 108 12.66 -20.56 -8.55
N GLU A 109 12.63 -20.17 -9.82
CA GLU A 109 13.57 -20.68 -10.83
C GLU A 109 15.00 -20.17 -10.58
N SER A 110 15.17 -18.92 -10.16
CA SER A 110 16.48 -18.38 -9.83
C SER A 110 17.11 -19.12 -8.65
N ASN A 111 16.39 -19.35 -7.56
CA ASN A 111 16.89 -20.08 -6.40
C ASN A 111 17.15 -21.56 -6.69
N ARG A 112 16.44 -22.16 -7.66
CA ARG A 112 16.71 -23.53 -8.09
C ARG A 112 18.07 -23.70 -8.78
N ILE A 113 18.54 -22.64 -9.48
CA ILE A 113 19.77 -22.65 -10.28
C ILE A 113 20.95 -22.06 -9.53
N ALA A 114 20.74 -21.03 -8.71
CA ALA A 114 21.77 -20.14 -8.13
C ALA A 114 21.98 -20.36 -6.63
N ASP A 115 21.89 -21.59 -6.14
CA ASP A 115 22.19 -21.97 -4.74
C ASP A 115 21.44 -21.13 -3.70
N GLU A 116 20.14 -20.91 -3.93
CA GLU A 116 19.23 -20.26 -2.97
C GLU A 116 19.72 -18.88 -2.50
N CYS A 117 20.18 -18.03 -3.42
CA CYS A 117 20.73 -16.73 -3.10
C CYS A 117 19.68 -15.72 -2.58
N ILE A 118 18.42 -15.83 -3.04
CA ILE A 118 17.31 -14.94 -2.63
C ILE A 118 16.74 -15.46 -1.30
N LYS A 119 17.04 -14.75 -0.23
CA LYS A 119 16.68 -15.12 1.16
C LYS A 119 15.35 -14.56 1.62
N HIS A 120 14.92 -13.41 1.06
CA HIS A 120 13.69 -12.72 1.46
C HIS A 120 12.86 -12.34 0.25
N PHE A 121 11.57 -12.66 0.32
CA PHE A 121 10.54 -12.11 -0.54
C PHE A 121 9.54 -11.34 0.30
N ILE A 122 9.34 -10.04 0.03
CA ILE A 122 8.46 -9.18 0.83
C ILE A 122 7.36 -8.63 -0.07
N PHE A 123 6.10 -8.88 0.31
CA PHE A 123 4.91 -8.45 -0.42
C PHE A 123 3.95 -7.67 0.50
N PRO A 124 3.77 -6.35 0.29
CA PRO A 124 2.70 -5.59 0.93
C PRO A 124 1.35 -5.93 0.32
N SER A 125 0.54 -6.68 1.07
CA SER A 125 -0.87 -6.93 0.82
C SER A 125 -1.72 -5.74 1.31
N SER A 126 -2.89 -5.97 1.90
CA SER A 126 -3.76 -4.94 2.46
C SER A 126 -4.84 -5.53 3.36
N VAL A 127 -5.36 -4.74 4.30
CA VAL A 127 -6.61 -5.05 5.02
C VAL A 127 -7.79 -5.26 4.07
N ALA A 128 -7.79 -4.60 2.90
CA ALA A 128 -8.83 -4.75 1.89
C ALA A 128 -8.96 -6.19 1.36
N ALA A 129 -7.92 -7.02 1.50
CA ALA A 129 -7.97 -8.43 1.15
C ALA A 129 -8.93 -9.23 2.03
N TYR A 130 -9.18 -8.80 3.27
CA TYR A 130 -10.18 -9.41 4.15
C TYR A 130 -11.63 -9.08 3.76
N GLY A 131 -11.85 -8.08 2.91
CA GLY A 131 -13.17 -7.61 2.50
C GLY A 131 -13.71 -6.46 3.37
N PRO A 132 -14.87 -5.90 3.01
CA PRO A 132 -15.58 -4.91 3.82
C PRO A 132 -16.39 -5.60 4.94
N ASN A 133 -16.84 -4.80 5.92
CA ASN A 133 -17.71 -5.27 7.02
C ASN A 133 -17.11 -6.41 7.84
N LEU A 134 -15.90 -6.23 8.32
CA LEU A 134 -15.22 -7.21 9.14
C LEU A 134 -16.01 -7.47 10.44
N PRO A 135 -16.24 -8.76 10.82
CA PRO A 135 -17.12 -9.11 11.95
C PRO A 135 -16.52 -8.77 13.33
N ALA A 136 -15.23 -8.56 13.43
CA ALA A 136 -14.48 -8.26 14.65
C ALA A 136 -13.07 -7.86 14.29
N PRO A 137 -12.18 -7.50 15.23
CA PRO A 137 -10.78 -7.36 14.93
C PRO A 137 -10.24 -8.62 14.26
N VAL A 138 -9.86 -8.51 12.96
CA VAL A 138 -9.36 -9.67 12.19
C VAL A 138 -7.95 -10.01 12.58
N SER A 139 -7.64 -11.30 12.63
CA SER A 139 -6.28 -11.81 12.75
C SER A 139 -5.73 -12.20 11.36
N GLU A 140 -4.45 -12.52 11.31
CA GLU A 140 -3.79 -12.98 10.10
C GLU A 140 -4.35 -14.30 9.54
N ASP A 141 -5.01 -15.08 10.41
CA ASP A 141 -5.63 -16.36 10.06
C ASP A 141 -7.11 -16.21 9.63
N SER A 142 -7.65 -14.99 9.69
CA SER A 142 -8.99 -14.71 9.19
C SER A 142 -9.08 -14.92 7.67
N PRO A 143 -10.21 -15.45 7.16
CA PRO A 143 -10.37 -15.70 5.74
C PRO A 143 -10.30 -14.41 4.92
N LEU A 144 -9.77 -14.50 3.72
CA LEU A 144 -9.75 -13.40 2.77
C LEU A 144 -11.05 -13.38 1.96
N ASP A 145 -11.78 -12.27 2.00
CA ASP A 145 -13.04 -12.09 1.29
C ASP A 145 -13.13 -10.73 0.58
N GLY A 146 -12.00 -10.27 0.04
CA GLY A 146 -11.96 -9.07 -0.80
C GLY A 146 -12.81 -9.25 -2.05
N HIS A 147 -13.85 -8.41 -2.21
CA HIS A 147 -14.80 -8.46 -3.31
C HIS A 147 -15.22 -7.06 -3.74
N THR A 148 -15.99 -6.93 -4.82
CA THR A 148 -16.63 -5.70 -5.34
C THR A 148 -15.65 -4.65 -5.84
N LEU A 149 -14.70 -4.21 -5.00
CA LEU A 149 -13.68 -3.24 -5.38
C LEU A 149 -12.50 -3.97 -6.08
N PRO A 150 -12.15 -3.67 -7.34
CA PRO A 150 -11.08 -4.36 -8.07
C PRO A 150 -9.77 -4.42 -7.29
N TYR A 151 -9.38 -3.33 -6.65
CA TYR A 151 -8.22 -3.31 -5.76
C TYR A 151 -8.25 -4.38 -4.67
N ALA A 152 -9.38 -4.53 -3.99
CA ALA A 152 -9.54 -5.50 -2.90
C ALA A 152 -9.52 -6.96 -3.43
N VAL A 153 -10.18 -7.20 -4.57
CA VAL A 153 -10.15 -8.49 -5.27
C VAL A 153 -8.73 -8.86 -5.65
N HIS A 154 -7.98 -7.92 -6.25
CA HIS A 154 -6.60 -8.18 -6.65
C HIS A 154 -5.65 -8.35 -5.46
N LYS A 155 -5.85 -7.60 -4.35
CA LYS A 155 -5.07 -7.81 -3.12
C LYS A 155 -5.32 -9.18 -2.51
N LYS A 156 -6.57 -9.63 -2.46
CA LYS A 156 -6.92 -10.99 -2.06
C LYS A 156 -6.22 -12.02 -2.94
N GLN A 157 -6.42 -11.96 -4.25
CA GLN A 157 -5.86 -12.93 -5.20
C GLN A 157 -4.32 -12.96 -5.17
N SER A 158 -3.67 -11.79 -5.09
CA SER A 158 -2.20 -11.73 -5.00
C SER A 158 -1.68 -12.29 -3.67
N ASP A 159 -2.37 -12.03 -2.57
CA ASP A 159 -2.07 -12.59 -1.25
C ASP A 159 -2.19 -14.13 -1.28
N GLU A 160 -3.27 -14.66 -1.87
CA GLU A 160 -3.49 -16.10 -2.09
C GLU A 160 -2.39 -16.71 -2.98
N VAL A 161 -1.99 -16.03 -4.05
CA VAL A 161 -0.86 -16.45 -4.91
C VAL A 161 0.42 -16.59 -4.10
N VAL A 162 0.73 -15.60 -3.24
CA VAL A 162 1.92 -15.67 -2.39
C VAL A 162 1.82 -16.82 -1.40
N GLN A 163 0.68 -17.00 -0.73
CA GLN A 163 0.47 -18.10 0.22
C GLN A 163 0.66 -19.47 -0.45
N GLN A 164 0.09 -19.66 -1.64
CA GLN A 164 0.15 -20.92 -2.38
C GLN A 164 1.57 -21.24 -2.89
N ARG A 165 2.33 -20.22 -3.31
CA ARG A 165 3.65 -20.39 -3.91
C ARG A 165 4.81 -20.33 -2.91
N ALA A 166 4.63 -19.74 -1.74
CA ALA A 166 5.67 -19.62 -0.72
C ALA A 166 6.35 -20.96 -0.35
N PRO A 167 5.63 -22.10 -0.24
CA PRO A 167 6.27 -23.40 0.03
C PRO A 167 7.28 -23.85 -1.01
N ALA A 168 7.18 -23.38 -2.26
CA ALA A 168 8.09 -23.71 -3.35
C ALA A 168 9.38 -22.86 -3.35
N LEU A 169 9.40 -21.75 -2.59
CA LEU A 169 10.58 -20.87 -2.48
C LEU A 169 11.65 -21.54 -1.61
N ARG A 170 12.62 -22.17 -2.24
CA ARG A 170 13.73 -22.83 -1.54
C ARG A 170 14.67 -21.77 -0.94
N GLY A 171 15.05 -21.96 0.33
CA GLY A 171 15.98 -21.07 1.03
C GLY A 171 15.50 -19.63 1.20
N CYS A 172 14.24 -19.33 0.88
CA CYS A 172 13.66 -18.00 0.91
C CYS A 172 12.49 -17.93 1.89
N SER A 173 12.49 -16.93 2.76
CA SER A 173 11.37 -16.58 3.64
C SER A 173 10.48 -15.55 2.94
N ALA A 174 9.19 -15.86 2.79
CA ALA A 174 8.19 -14.97 2.24
C ALA A 174 7.46 -14.21 3.37
N TYR A 175 7.27 -12.91 3.19
CA TYR A 175 6.56 -12.05 4.13
C TYR A 175 5.38 -11.38 3.43
N ILE A 176 4.17 -11.61 3.95
CA ILE A 176 2.96 -10.89 3.55
C ILE A 176 2.68 -9.85 4.65
N LEU A 177 2.72 -8.57 4.29
CA LEU A 177 2.43 -7.47 5.18
C LEU A 177 1.05 -6.91 4.84
N ARG A 178 0.10 -6.97 5.76
CA ARG A 178 -1.28 -6.49 5.57
C ARG A 178 -1.50 -5.19 6.33
N PRO A 179 -1.18 -4.03 5.74
CA PRO A 179 -1.47 -2.74 6.34
C PRO A 179 -2.96 -2.41 6.27
N PRO A 180 -3.46 -1.55 7.19
CA PRO A 180 -4.75 -0.89 7.05
C PRO A 180 -4.65 0.24 6.02
N ILE A 181 -5.04 1.44 6.38
CA ILE A 181 -4.94 2.60 5.52
C ILE A 181 -3.59 3.27 5.75
N PHE A 182 -2.81 3.43 4.68
CA PHE A 182 -1.60 4.24 4.77
C PHE A 182 -1.94 5.71 5.07
N ALA A 183 -1.16 6.30 5.96
CA ALA A 183 -1.20 7.71 6.33
C ALA A 183 0.21 8.32 6.23
N GLY A 184 0.27 9.65 6.28
CA GLY A 184 1.48 10.46 6.13
C GLY A 184 1.32 11.55 5.07
N PRO A 185 2.24 12.54 5.01
CA PRO A 185 2.05 13.78 4.26
C PRO A 185 1.95 13.57 2.74
N THR A 186 2.64 12.56 2.22
CA THR A 186 2.68 12.28 0.77
C THR A 186 1.70 11.17 0.32
N VAL A 187 0.96 10.59 1.28
CA VAL A 187 0.08 9.47 0.97
C VAL A 187 -1.19 9.95 0.29
N GLU A 188 -1.48 9.34 -0.84
CA GLU A 188 -2.72 9.55 -1.56
C GLU A 188 -3.41 8.22 -1.82
N ASN A 189 -4.51 8.01 -1.12
CA ASN A 189 -5.44 6.90 -1.32
C ASN A 189 -6.88 7.41 -1.20
N TYR A 190 -7.86 6.54 -1.40
CA TYR A 190 -9.27 6.92 -1.40
C TYR A 190 -9.72 7.55 -0.08
N MET A 191 -9.29 7.00 1.07
CA MET A 191 -9.67 7.52 2.38
C MET A 191 -9.02 8.86 2.68
N MET A 192 -7.71 8.99 2.45
CA MET A 192 -7.00 10.25 2.65
C MET A 192 -7.51 11.34 1.70
N GLY A 193 -7.84 10.97 0.44
CA GLY A 193 -8.49 11.86 -0.53
C GLY A 193 -9.85 12.35 -0.06
N ALA A 194 -10.66 11.49 0.56
CA ALA A 194 -11.96 11.85 1.13
C ALA A 194 -11.82 12.82 2.30
N PHE A 195 -10.91 12.59 3.24
CA PHE A 195 -10.66 13.48 4.38
C PHE A 195 -10.05 14.82 3.96
N ARG A 196 -9.09 14.82 3.03
CA ARG A 196 -8.52 16.07 2.47
C ARG A 196 -9.52 16.84 1.63
N GLY A 197 -10.53 16.17 1.08
CA GLY A 197 -11.49 16.77 0.16
C GLY A 197 -10.88 17.26 -1.15
N THR A 198 -9.70 16.77 -1.52
CA THR A 198 -9.03 17.17 -2.74
C THR A 198 -9.73 16.56 -3.96
N PRO A 199 -10.10 17.38 -5.00
CA PRO A 199 -10.59 16.85 -6.27
C PRO A 199 -9.47 16.10 -6.99
N ASN A 200 -9.31 14.82 -6.70
CA ASN A 200 -8.17 13.99 -7.11
C ASN A 200 -8.33 13.32 -8.48
N GLY A 201 -9.38 13.68 -9.23
CA GLY A 201 -9.57 13.23 -10.60
C GLY A 201 -8.67 13.95 -11.60
N VAL A 202 -8.69 13.48 -12.86
CA VAL A 202 -7.79 13.93 -13.94
C VAL A 202 -8.45 14.88 -14.96
N SER A 203 -9.70 15.31 -14.74
CA SER A 203 -10.38 16.23 -15.64
C SER A 203 -9.89 17.68 -15.47
N ALA A 204 -10.00 18.48 -16.53
CA ALA A 204 -9.74 19.92 -16.48
C ALA A 204 -10.58 20.64 -15.40
N ARG A 205 -11.79 20.12 -15.12
CA ARG A 205 -12.66 20.64 -14.05
C ARG A 205 -12.06 20.36 -12.68
N ALA A 206 -11.53 19.15 -12.43
CA ALA A 206 -10.84 18.81 -11.20
C ALA A 206 -9.60 19.70 -11.00
N GLU A 207 -8.83 19.91 -12.06
CA GLU A 207 -7.67 20.81 -12.05
C GLU A 207 -8.05 22.24 -11.68
N LYS A 208 -9.08 22.80 -12.34
CA LYS A 208 -9.60 24.14 -12.03
C LYS A 208 -10.09 24.24 -10.59
N MET A 209 -10.69 23.18 -10.05
CA MET A 209 -11.11 23.16 -8.63
C MET A 209 -9.91 23.16 -7.69
N ARG A 210 -8.85 22.38 -7.97
CA ARG A 210 -7.60 22.36 -7.18
C ARG A 210 -6.92 23.73 -7.18
N LEU A 211 -6.75 24.33 -8.35
CA LEU A 211 -6.15 25.67 -8.49
C LEU A 211 -6.95 26.75 -7.76
N ALA A 212 -8.27 26.59 -7.68
CA ALA A 212 -9.15 27.49 -6.94
C ALA A 212 -9.25 27.15 -5.43
N GLY A 213 -8.46 26.21 -4.91
CA GLY A 213 -8.51 25.78 -3.51
C GLY A 213 -9.85 25.17 -3.07
N LYS A 214 -10.70 24.75 -4.02
CA LYS A 214 -12.01 24.17 -3.71
C LYS A 214 -11.85 22.74 -3.20
N ARG A 215 -12.49 22.46 -2.05
CA ARG A 215 -12.52 21.12 -1.46
C ARG A 215 -13.88 20.48 -1.64
N LEU A 216 -13.89 19.18 -1.90
CA LEU A 216 -15.09 18.33 -1.88
C LEU A 216 -15.40 17.99 -0.41
N PRO A 217 -16.68 17.87 -0.03
CA PRO A 217 -17.02 17.38 1.30
C PRO A 217 -16.67 15.89 1.43
N CYS A 218 -16.30 15.49 2.63
CA CYS A 218 -16.24 14.08 2.99
C CYS A 218 -17.67 13.54 3.08
N LEU A 219 -17.99 12.51 2.30
CA LEU A 219 -19.32 11.92 2.25
C LEU A 219 -19.43 10.77 3.23
N LEU A 220 -20.53 10.71 3.99
CA LEU A 220 -20.84 9.60 4.87
C LEU A 220 -22.36 9.36 4.89
N PRO A 221 -22.84 8.11 4.95
CA PRO A 221 -24.25 7.84 5.16
C PRO A 221 -24.70 8.36 6.52
N ARG A 222 -25.99 8.76 6.63
CA ARG A 222 -26.59 9.19 7.91
C ARG A 222 -26.63 8.04 8.90
N GLY A 223 -26.38 8.36 10.17
CA GLY A 223 -26.46 7.45 11.29
C GLY A 223 -25.19 7.45 12.13
N GLN A 224 -25.37 7.46 13.46
CA GLN A 224 -24.29 7.53 14.44
C GLN A 224 -23.30 6.38 14.27
N ARG A 225 -23.77 5.18 13.92
CA ARG A 225 -22.91 4.01 13.66
C ARG A 225 -21.75 4.28 12.71
N TYR A 226 -21.95 5.11 11.67
CA TYR A 226 -20.91 5.41 10.69
C TYR A 226 -19.85 6.37 11.26
N LEU A 227 -20.26 7.26 12.16
CA LEU A 227 -19.36 8.15 12.88
C LEU A 227 -18.52 7.40 13.92
N ASP A 228 -19.11 6.36 14.52
CA ASP A 228 -18.49 5.53 15.55
C ASP A 228 -17.60 4.43 14.95
N ASN A 229 -17.68 4.15 13.64
CA ASN A 229 -16.83 3.18 12.97
C ASN A 229 -15.37 3.49 13.23
N LYS A 230 -14.63 2.49 13.64
CA LYS A 230 -13.21 2.59 14.00
C LYS A 230 -12.31 2.23 12.83
N ILE A 231 -11.27 3.00 12.67
CA ILE A 231 -10.32 2.90 11.57
C ILE A 231 -8.90 2.91 12.14
N GLN A 232 -8.08 1.99 11.67
CA GLN A 232 -6.64 1.99 11.93
C GLN A 232 -5.88 2.61 10.77
N PHE A 233 -4.74 3.19 11.10
CA PHE A 233 -3.79 3.75 10.14
C PHE A 233 -2.39 3.20 10.43
N VAL A 234 -1.55 3.21 9.41
CA VAL A 234 -0.11 2.98 9.54
C VAL A 234 0.62 4.07 8.79
N HIS A 235 1.65 4.65 9.41
CA HIS A 235 2.48 5.62 8.72
C HIS A 235 3.31 4.94 7.63
N ILE A 236 3.38 5.56 6.45
CA ILE A 236 4.11 4.97 5.31
C ILE A 236 5.59 4.75 5.63
N ASP A 237 6.19 5.62 6.45
CA ASP A 237 7.59 5.47 6.88
C ASP A 237 7.78 4.30 7.86
N ASP A 238 6.76 3.97 8.68
CA ASP A 238 6.80 2.76 9.53
C ASP A 238 6.80 1.50 8.68
N MET A 239 6.02 1.49 7.61
CA MET A 239 6.02 0.38 6.67
C MET A 239 7.36 0.23 5.96
N ALA A 240 7.99 1.35 5.56
CA ALA A 240 9.32 1.33 4.97
C ALA A 240 10.38 0.83 5.98
N ARG A 241 10.31 1.25 7.26
CA ARG A 241 11.18 0.75 8.34
C ARG A 241 10.98 -0.74 8.59
N LEU A 242 9.74 -1.22 8.59
CA LEU A 242 9.45 -2.65 8.75
C LEU A 242 10.07 -3.48 7.62
N ILE A 243 9.93 -3.04 6.38
CA ILE A 243 10.55 -3.73 5.22
C ILE A 243 12.07 -3.74 5.37
N ALA A 244 12.68 -2.60 5.70
CA ALA A 244 14.13 -2.51 5.93
C ALA A 244 14.59 -3.41 7.10
N HIS A 245 13.81 -3.44 8.20
CA HIS A 245 14.10 -4.30 9.35
C HIS A 245 14.08 -5.80 8.98
N ILE A 246 13.11 -6.23 8.17
CA ILE A 246 13.02 -7.64 7.71
C ILE A 246 14.28 -8.05 6.94
N LEU A 247 14.87 -7.16 6.14
CA LEU A 247 16.09 -7.47 5.36
C LEU A 247 17.32 -7.75 6.22
N HIS A 248 17.36 -7.28 7.47
CA HIS A 248 18.46 -7.51 8.41
C HIS A 248 18.27 -8.76 9.28
N ARG A 249 17.12 -9.44 9.15
CA ARG A 249 16.86 -10.67 9.89
C ARG A 249 17.43 -11.88 9.16
N GLU A 250 17.86 -12.87 9.92
CA GLU A 250 18.13 -14.18 9.33
C GLU A 250 16.82 -14.78 8.80
N PRO A 251 16.87 -15.53 7.67
CA PRO A 251 15.70 -16.21 7.13
C PRO A 251 15.07 -17.13 8.19
N GLU A 252 13.77 -17.02 8.36
CA GLU A 252 13.04 -17.81 9.35
C GLU A 252 12.92 -19.28 8.88
N THR A 253 12.86 -20.20 9.83
CA THR A 253 12.56 -21.61 9.54
C THR A 253 11.16 -21.77 8.94
N GLN A 254 10.23 -20.90 9.32
CA GLN A 254 8.91 -20.79 8.70
C GLN A 254 9.02 -20.03 7.39
N ARG A 255 8.66 -20.68 6.28
CA ARG A 255 8.81 -20.11 4.92
C ARG A 255 7.83 -19.01 4.58
N LEU A 256 6.76 -18.85 5.35
CA LEU A 256 5.75 -17.81 5.16
C LEU A 256 5.38 -17.16 6.50
N THR A 257 5.56 -15.86 6.57
CA THR A 257 5.16 -15.03 7.70
C THR A 257 4.13 -14.01 7.22
N VAL A 258 2.94 -14.03 7.83
CA VAL A 258 1.88 -13.05 7.56
C VAL A 258 1.74 -12.14 8.77
N LEU A 259 1.75 -10.82 8.54
CA LEU A 259 1.67 -9.80 9.58
C LEU A 259 0.62 -8.75 9.24
N ASN A 260 -0.33 -8.55 10.14
CA ASN A 260 -1.15 -7.33 10.15
C ASN A 260 -0.31 -6.18 10.71
N VAL A 261 -0.25 -5.07 9.97
CA VAL A 261 0.66 -3.97 10.30
C VAL A 261 -0.13 -2.69 10.52
N ALA A 262 -0.19 -2.18 11.75
CA ALA A 262 -0.83 -0.90 12.07
C ALA A 262 0.04 -0.07 13.02
N GLY A 263 -0.23 1.23 13.08
CA GLY A 263 0.34 2.11 14.08
C GLY A 263 0.00 1.65 15.52
N SER A 264 0.75 2.12 16.48
CA SER A 264 0.49 1.81 17.89
C SER A 264 -0.75 2.57 18.43
N GLY A 265 -1.29 2.13 19.55
CA GLY A 265 -2.44 2.78 20.21
C GLY A 265 -3.80 2.35 19.67
N ASP A 266 -4.82 3.11 20.04
CA ASP A 266 -6.20 2.80 19.72
C ASP A 266 -6.60 3.25 18.31
N PRO A 267 -7.53 2.53 17.66
CA PRO A 267 -8.14 2.97 16.41
C PRO A 267 -8.89 4.30 16.60
N LEU A 268 -8.89 5.16 15.57
CA LEU A 268 -9.68 6.38 15.54
C LEU A 268 -11.11 6.09 15.07
N THR A 269 -12.10 6.75 15.68
CA THR A 269 -13.46 6.80 15.11
C THR A 269 -13.47 7.70 13.86
N PHE A 270 -14.44 7.48 12.98
CA PHE A 270 -14.61 8.35 11.81
C PHE A 270 -14.85 9.82 12.23
N ALA A 271 -15.58 10.03 13.33
CA ALA A 271 -15.79 11.35 13.90
C ALA A 271 -14.47 12.03 14.29
N GLN A 272 -13.58 11.33 14.99
CA GLN A 272 -12.24 11.82 15.33
C GLN A 272 -11.40 12.13 14.09
N CYS A 273 -11.51 11.28 13.05
CA CYS A 273 -10.82 11.54 11.77
C CYS A 273 -11.32 12.84 11.11
N ILE A 274 -12.64 13.10 11.12
CA ILE A 274 -13.21 14.36 10.61
C ILE A 274 -12.69 15.56 11.39
N GLU A 275 -12.61 15.47 12.70
CA GLU A 275 -12.10 16.52 13.57
C GLU A 275 -10.62 16.82 13.30
N ILE A 276 -9.76 15.83 13.34
CA ILE A 276 -8.31 15.97 13.09
C ILE A 276 -8.03 16.52 11.68
N ALA A 277 -8.77 16.03 10.67
CA ALA A 277 -8.60 16.46 9.28
C ALA A 277 -9.24 17.84 8.98
N HIS A 278 -9.99 18.41 9.92
CA HIS A 278 -10.85 19.57 9.69
C HIS A 278 -11.69 19.43 8.42
N ALA A 279 -12.20 18.22 8.19
CA ALA A 279 -12.93 17.88 6.97
C ALA A 279 -14.38 18.35 7.06
N LYS A 280 -14.88 18.90 5.94
CA LYS A 280 -16.31 19.24 5.85
C LYS A 280 -17.12 17.96 5.62
N LEU A 281 -17.84 17.52 6.64
CA LEU A 281 -18.70 16.35 6.54
C LEU A 281 -20.02 16.69 5.83
N TYR A 282 -20.45 15.85 4.90
CA TYR A 282 -21.78 15.86 4.32
C TYR A 282 -22.42 14.48 4.43
N GLN A 283 -23.49 14.39 5.23
CA GLN A 283 -24.21 13.15 5.45
C GLN A 283 -25.33 12.95 4.43
N VAL A 284 -25.31 11.81 3.74
CA VAL A 284 -26.28 11.41 2.71
C VAL A 284 -27.25 10.35 3.24
N PRO A 285 -28.45 10.18 2.64
CA PRO A 285 -29.48 9.27 3.17
C PRO A 285 -29.05 7.81 3.36
N GLY A 286 -28.08 7.32 2.59
CA GLY A 286 -27.60 5.94 2.73
C GLY A 286 -26.43 5.65 1.80
N GLN A 287 -25.89 4.43 1.86
CA GLN A 287 -24.76 4.03 1.02
C GLN A 287 -25.10 4.16 -0.48
N TRP A 288 -26.32 3.86 -0.89
CA TRP A 288 -26.77 3.95 -2.28
C TRP A 288 -26.64 5.37 -2.85
N SER A 289 -26.99 6.40 -2.04
CA SER A 289 -26.88 7.79 -2.47
C SER A 289 -25.42 8.25 -2.50
N MET A 290 -24.58 7.76 -1.57
CA MET A 290 -23.13 7.97 -1.61
C MET A 290 -22.52 7.37 -2.88
N GLN A 291 -22.91 6.12 -3.22
CA GLN A 291 -22.49 5.45 -4.45
C GLN A 291 -22.89 6.25 -5.70
N LEU A 292 -24.11 6.77 -5.74
CA LEU A 292 -24.59 7.58 -6.87
C LEU A 292 -23.77 8.87 -7.03
N ILE A 293 -23.51 9.58 -5.93
CA ILE A 293 -22.70 10.81 -5.97
C ILE A 293 -21.26 10.49 -6.41
N LEU A 294 -20.64 9.47 -5.84
CA LEU A 294 -19.29 9.07 -6.23
C LEU A 294 -19.23 8.61 -7.68
N LYS A 295 -20.26 7.87 -8.17
CA LYS A 295 -20.36 7.48 -9.58
C LYS A 295 -20.36 8.70 -10.51
N LEU A 296 -21.11 9.74 -10.20
CA LEU A 296 -21.13 10.97 -10.99
C LEU A 296 -19.77 11.68 -10.96
N LEU A 297 -19.16 11.82 -9.78
CA LEU A 297 -17.84 12.45 -9.64
C LEU A 297 -16.75 11.65 -10.36
N TRP A 298 -16.83 10.33 -10.33
CA TRP A 298 -15.91 9.42 -11.02
C TRP A 298 -16.09 9.48 -12.54
N MET A 299 -17.34 9.42 -13.05
CA MET A 299 -17.65 9.56 -14.47
C MET A 299 -17.16 10.89 -15.05
N TRP A 300 -17.28 11.98 -14.29
CA TRP A 300 -16.76 13.30 -14.69
C TRP A 300 -15.26 13.46 -14.41
N LYS A 301 -14.59 12.39 -13.94
CA LYS A 301 -13.16 12.41 -13.57
C LYS A 301 -12.80 13.58 -12.65
N ILE A 302 -13.72 13.97 -11.77
CA ILE A 302 -13.50 14.98 -10.70
C ILE A 302 -12.88 14.29 -9.49
N SER A 303 -13.30 13.06 -9.19
CA SER A 303 -12.73 12.21 -8.14
C SER A 303 -12.23 10.89 -8.75
N SER A 304 -11.16 10.35 -8.21
CA SER A 304 -10.66 9.01 -8.57
C SER A 304 -11.33 7.90 -7.75
N ILE A 305 -12.15 8.24 -6.76
CA ILE A 305 -12.82 7.27 -5.88
C ILE A 305 -13.95 6.59 -6.67
N PRO A 306 -13.85 5.27 -6.95
CA PRO A 306 -14.91 4.56 -7.63
C PRO A 306 -16.08 4.27 -6.68
N PRO A 307 -17.32 4.14 -7.20
CA PRO A 307 -18.50 3.88 -6.36
C PRO A 307 -18.41 2.55 -5.60
N GLU A 308 -17.68 1.58 -6.12
CA GLU A 308 -17.40 0.27 -5.49
C GLU A 308 -16.56 0.39 -4.20
N ALA A 309 -15.92 1.52 -3.98
CA ALA A 309 -15.16 1.78 -2.76
C ALA A 309 -16.07 2.07 -1.54
N VAL A 310 -17.35 2.41 -1.74
CA VAL A 310 -18.26 2.82 -0.65
C VAL A 310 -18.34 1.80 0.47
N PRO A 311 -18.53 0.48 0.23
CA PRO A 311 -18.53 -0.49 1.33
C PRO A 311 -17.24 -0.45 2.16
N TYR A 312 -16.08 -0.27 1.51
CA TYR A 312 -14.78 -0.18 2.16
C TYR A 312 -14.59 1.13 2.92
N MET A 313 -15.14 2.24 2.42
CA MET A 313 -15.03 3.56 3.08
C MET A 313 -15.97 3.74 4.25
N THR A 314 -17.03 2.94 4.34
CA THR A 314 -18.08 3.05 5.36
C THR A 314 -18.06 1.90 6.37
N SER A 315 -17.09 1.01 6.26
CA SER A 315 -16.91 -0.13 7.16
C SER A 315 -15.92 0.15 8.28
N GLU A 316 -15.99 -0.65 9.31
CA GLU A 316 -14.98 -0.68 10.37
C GLU A 316 -13.79 -1.53 9.95
N TYR A 317 -12.57 -1.04 10.20
CA TYR A 317 -11.33 -1.76 9.89
C TYR A 317 -10.45 -1.82 11.13
N ILE A 318 -10.55 -2.95 11.85
CA ILE A 318 -9.72 -3.23 13.02
C ILE A 318 -9.04 -4.57 12.83
N MET A 319 -7.73 -4.57 12.96
CA MET A 319 -6.88 -5.76 12.88
C MET A 319 -6.15 -5.97 14.20
N LYS A 320 -5.98 -7.24 14.59
CA LYS A 320 -5.06 -7.63 15.66
C LYS A 320 -3.62 -7.50 15.14
N THR A 321 -2.75 -6.90 15.94
CA THR A 321 -1.32 -6.71 15.61
C THR A 321 -0.40 -7.43 16.59
N ASP A 322 -0.92 -8.39 17.35
CA ASP A 322 -0.14 -9.13 18.35
C ASP A 322 1.01 -9.90 17.72
N ARG A 323 0.77 -10.48 16.52
CA ARG A 323 1.78 -11.20 15.76
C ARG A 323 2.93 -10.27 15.34
N LEU A 324 2.64 -9.03 14.91
CA LEU A 324 3.65 -8.03 14.60
C LEU A 324 4.47 -7.65 15.85
N ARG A 325 3.78 -7.46 17.00
CA ARG A 325 4.49 -7.14 18.27
C ARG A 325 5.42 -8.26 18.68
N THR A 326 4.98 -9.51 18.59
CA THR A 326 5.79 -10.70 18.88
C THR A 326 6.95 -10.81 17.90
N PHE A 327 6.71 -10.59 16.60
CA PHE A 327 7.72 -10.65 15.55
C PHE A 327 8.84 -9.62 15.76
N LEU A 328 8.51 -8.40 16.12
CA LEU A 328 9.46 -7.32 16.34
C LEU A 328 10.09 -7.36 17.74
N GLY A 329 9.41 -7.91 18.73
CA GLY A 329 9.90 -7.98 20.11
C GLY A 329 10.37 -6.63 20.64
N PRO A 330 11.62 -6.53 21.16
CA PRO A 330 12.18 -5.26 21.66
C PRO A 330 12.25 -4.15 20.61
N GLU A 331 12.40 -4.51 19.34
CA GLU A 331 12.55 -3.57 18.22
C GLU A 331 11.23 -2.89 17.82
N TYR A 332 10.10 -3.30 18.41
CA TYR A 332 8.77 -2.81 18.00
C TYR A 332 8.71 -1.27 17.93
N ARG A 333 9.22 -0.57 18.98
CA ARG A 333 9.20 0.91 19.03
C ARG A 333 10.22 1.57 18.09
N HIS A 334 11.25 0.85 17.67
CA HIS A 334 12.23 1.31 16.68
C HIS A 334 11.74 1.16 15.25
N VAL A 335 10.75 0.31 15.02
CA VAL A 335 10.16 0.06 13.69
C VAL A 335 8.84 0.81 13.54
N ILE A 336 7.94 0.67 14.51
CA ILE A 336 6.63 1.33 14.53
C ILE A 336 6.73 2.57 15.44
N HIS A 337 7.07 3.70 14.84
CA HIS A 337 7.27 4.97 15.56
C HIS A 337 5.95 5.67 15.86
N TYR A 338 5.03 5.68 14.88
CA TYR A 338 3.81 6.43 14.96
C TYR A 338 2.67 5.62 15.61
N SER A 339 1.91 6.29 16.45
CA SER A 339 0.57 5.81 16.81
C SER A 339 -0.39 5.97 15.63
N VAL A 340 -1.55 5.33 15.71
CA VAL A 340 -2.63 5.50 14.73
C VAL A 340 -3.02 6.98 14.59
N THR A 341 -3.09 7.70 15.71
CA THR A 341 -3.43 9.12 15.74
C THR A 341 -2.35 9.99 15.11
N GLU A 342 -1.08 9.80 15.49
CA GLU A 342 0.04 10.57 14.93
C GLU A 342 0.20 10.33 13.43
N ALA A 343 0.10 9.06 12.97
CA ALA A 343 0.16 8.72 11.56
C ALA A 343 -0.93 9.43 10.74
N PHE A 344 -2.14 9.51 11.28
CA PHE A 344 -3.24 10.20 10.62
C PHE A 344 -3.05 11.72 10.64
N ALA A 345 -2.70 12.31 11.79
CA ALA A 345 -2.51 13.76 11.96
C ALA A 345 -1.41 14.32 11.06
N ASP A 346 -0.27 13.63 10.95
CA ASP A 346 0.86 14.02 10.08
C ASP A 346 0.45 14.19 8.61
N SER A 347 -0.61 13.51 8.18
CA SER A 347 -1.16 13.65 6.82
C SER A 347 -1.75 15.05 6.53
N PHE A 348 -1.96 15.88 7.54
CA PHE A 348 -2.62 17.19 7.45
C PHE A 348 -1.76 18.36 7.91
N GLU A 349 -0.65 18.12 8.61
CA GLU A 349 0.21 19.19 9.19
C GLU A 349 0.79 20.11 8.12
N THR A 350 1.22 19.57 7.00
CA THR A 350 1.76 20.36 5.86
C THR A 350 0.69 21.25 5.20
N LEU A 351 -0.58 20.85 5.26
CA LEU A 351 -1.70 21.65 4.76
C LEU A 351 -2.03 22.82 5.69
N ALA A 352 -1.86 22.65 6.99
CA ALA A 352 -2.04 23.71 7.98
C ALA A 352 -0.95 24.78 7.87
N ALA A 353 0.31 24.36 7.69
CA ALA A 353 1.44 25.28 7.52
C ALA A 353 1.33 26.12 6.24
N SER A 354 0.91 25.53 5.11
CA SER A 354 0.70 26.25 3.86
C SER A 354 -0.51 27.19 3.88
N ALA A 355 -1.55 26.87 4.64
CA ALA A 355 -2.72 27.75 4.83
C ALA A 355 -2.40 28.98 5.71
N GLN A 356 -1.54 28.83 6.71
CA GLN A 356 -1.08 29.93 7.56
C GLN A 356 -0.17 30.91 6.80
N THR A 357 0.70 30.41 5.91
CA THR A 357 1.56 31.26 5.05
C THR A 357 0.75 32.04 4.02
N ALA A 358 -0.34 31.47 3.49
CA ALA A 358 -1.22 32.13 2.51
C ALA A 358 -2.20 33.13 3.15
N ALA A 359 -2.48 33.05 4.45
CA ALA A 359 -3.34 33.97 5.18
C ALA A 359 -2.56 35.15 5.80
N GLY A 360 -1.23 35.09 5.81
CA GLY A 360 -0.32 36.14 6.33
C GLY A 360 0.37 36.96 5.24
N SER A 361 0.06 36.71 3.96
CA SER A 361 0.50 37.48 2.79
C SER A 361 -0.68 38.22 2.14
#